data_f5d61f37282c1d910c8d3a699e42dc2b
#
_entry.id   f5d61f37282c1d910c8d3a699e42dc2b
#
_cell.length_a   1.000
_cell.length_b   1.000
_cell.length_c   1.000
_cell.angle_alpha   90.00
_cell.angle_beta   90.00
_cell.angle_gamma   90.00
#
_symmetry.space_group_name_H-M   'P 1'
#
loop_
_entity.id
_entity.type
_entity.pdbx_description
1 polymer ?
#
loop_
_entity_poly.entity_id
_entity_poly.type
_entity_poly.pdbx_seq_one_letter_code
_entity_poly.pdbx_strand_id
1 'polypeptide(L)'
;MKKCLLDTNILSYFLRGNPVIVQKFRLYRQHYSYLSFSIFTYYEIKSGLLYKDAYKQMQRFENLAAASEIISYDKAIADTASQIYDNLRKRGLLITPIDLFIGATAISCNYRLITGNIKHFQNIPELDYEDWSN
;
A
#
# COMPACT_ATOMS: atom_id res chain seq x y z
N MET A 1 6.13 -8.18 15.67
CA MET A 1 5.24 -7.74 14.56
C MET A 1 6.08 -7.14 13.45
N LYS A 2 5.81 -7.53 12.22
CA LYS A 2 6.55 -7.04 11.07
C LYS A 2 6.02 -5.67 10.64
N LYS A 3 6.91 -4.80 10.15
CA LYS A 3 6.51 -3.49 9.63
C LYS A 3 5.66 -3.67 8.37
N CYS A 4 4.61 -2.87 8.22
CA CYS A 4 3.61 -3.05 7.18
C CYS A 4 3.60 -1.90 6.18
N LEU A 5 3.35 -2.25 4.92
CA LEU A 5 3.09 -1.30 3.84
C LEU A 5 1.59 -1.35 3.54
N LEU A 6 0.93 -0.20 3.62
CA LEU A 6 -0.53 -0.13 3.44
C LEU A 6 -0.86 0.07 1.97
N ASP A 7 -1.73 -0.78 1.42
CA ASP A 7 -2.26 -0.60 0.08
C ASP A 7 -3.32 0.51 0.06
N THR A 8 -3.60 1.03 -1.11
CA THR A 8 -4.48 2.18 -1.32
C THR A 8 -5.88 1.98 -0.72
N ASN A 9 -6.52 0.84 -0.95
CA ASN A 9 -7.88 0.61 -0.47
C ASN A 9 -7.95 0.51 1.06
N ILE A 10 -6.93 -0.05 1.70
CA ILE A 10 -6.87 -0.10 3.17
C ILE A 10 -6.80 1.31 3.75
N LEU A 11 -5.95 2.15 3.16
CA LEU A 11 -5.82 3.54 3.60
C LEU A 11 -7.11 4.32 3.34
N SER A 12 -7.78 4.07 2.21
CA SER A 12 -9.10 4.68 1.91
C SER A 12 -10.14 4.30 2.94
N TYR A 13 -10.20 3.03 3.34
CA TYR A 13 -11.13 2.57 4.37
C TYR A 13 -10.86 3.26 5.70
N PHE A 14 -9.59 3.43 6.06
CA PHE A 14 -9.22 4.15 7.26
C PHE A 14 -9.73 5.60 7.23
N LEU A 15 -9.49 6.29 6.12
CA LEU A 15 -9.91 7.70 5.96
C LEU A 15 -11.43 7.87 6.02
N ARG A 16 -12.19 6.84 5.66
CA ARG A 16 -13.65 6.82 5.77
C ARG A 16 -14.16 6.36 7.13
N GLY A 17 -13.24 6.05 8.05
CA GLY A 17 -13.60 5.65 9.41
C GLY A 17 -14.08 4.23 9.56
N ASN A 18 -13.69 3.31 8.66
CA ASN A 18 -14.05 1.89 8.79
C ASN A 18 -13.57 1.37 10.14
N PRO A 19 -14.49 0.88 11.02
CA PRO A 19 -14.12 0.56 12.40
C PRO A 19 -13.13 -0.60 12.53
N VAL A 20 -13.20 -1.59 11.64
CA VAL A 20 -12.26 -2.72 11.66
C VAL A 20 -10.84 -2.24 11.36
N ILE A 21 -10.70 -1.43 10.32
CA ILE A 21 -9.40 -0.87 9.91
C ILE A 21 -8.87 0.09 10.97
N VAL A 22 -9.72 0.96 11.52
CA VAL A 22 -9.32 1.90 12.58
C VAL A 22 -8.73 1.12 13.77
N GLN A 23 -9.38 0.03 14.18
CA GLN A 23 -8.90 -0.80 15.28
C GLN A 23 -7.56 -1.45 14.95
N LYS A 24 -7.40 -1.97 13.74
CA LYS A 24 -6.12 -2.56 13.29
C LYS A 24 -5.01 -1.54 13.31
N PHE A 25 -5.27 -0.31 12.86
CA PHE A 25 -4.29 0.77 12.89
C PHE A 25 -3.89 1.13 14.32
N ARG A 26 -4.84 1.16 15.26
CA ARG A 26 -4.54 1.41 16.67
C ARG A 26 -3.58 0.36 17.23
N LEU A 27 -3.83 -0.92 16.95
CA LEU A 27 -2.97 -2.01 17.40
C LEU A 27 -1.58 -1.91 16.78
N TYR A 28 -1.50 -1.62 15.48
CA TYR A 28 -0.24 -1.44 14.78
C TYR A 28 0.57 -0.28 15.38
N ARG A 29 -0.09 0.85 15.67
CA ARG A 29 0.54 2.05 16.23
C ARG A 29 1.06 1.85 17.65
N GLN A 30 0.68 0.78 18.33
CA GLN A 30 1.29 0.41 19.61
C GLN A 30 2.73 -0.11 19.43
N HIS A 31 3.07 -0.60 18.24
CA HIS A 31 4.40 -1.15 17.94
C HIS A 31 5.23 -0.24 17.05
N TYR A 32 4.61 0.57 16.20
CA TYR A 32 5.26 1.46 15.26
C TYR A 32 4.68 2.85 15.36
N SER A 33 5.55 3.87 15.44
CA SER A 33 5.12 5.25 15.68
C SER A 33 4.44 5.90 14.48
N TYR A 34 4.56 5.33 13.27
CA TYR A 34 3.98 5.88 12.05
C TYR A 34 3.57 4.77 11.10
N LEU A 35 2.65 5.13 10.19
CA LEU A 35 2.21 4.25 9.11
C LEU A 35 3.19 4.37 7.93
N SER A 36 3.21 3.35 7.07
CA SER A 36 4.05 3.36 5.86
C SER A 36 3.22 3.03 4.63
N PHE A 37 3.42 3.78 3.56
CA PHE A 37 2.81 3.48 2.26
C PHE A 37 3.70 4.03 1.15
N SER A 38 3.47 3.52 -0.07
CA SER A 38 4.29 3.91 -1.21
C SER A 38 3.86 5.25 -1.78
N ILE A 39 4.77 5.88 -2.55
CA ILE A 39 4.46 7.09 -3.30
C ILE A 39 3.30 6.84 -4.29
N PHE A 40 3.12 5.61 -4.75
CA PHE A 40 2.01 5.25 -5.66
C PHE A 40 0.67 5.30 -4.93
N THR A 41 0.62 4.81 -3.69
CA THR A 41 -0.57 4.93 -2.85
C THR A 41 -0.90 6.40 -2.56
N TYR A 42 0.13 7.20 -2.27
CA TYR A 42 -0.04 8.64 -2.11
C TYR A 42 -0.70 9.26 -3.35
N TYR A 43 -0.18 8.94 -4.52
CA TYR A 43 -0.72 9.41 -5.80
C TYR A 43 -2.18 8.99 -5.99
N GLU A 44 -2.50 7.72 -5.76
CA GLU A 44 -3.85 7.20 -5.99
C GLU A 44 -4.87 7.86 -5.06
N ILE A 45 -4.54 7.99 -3.78
CA ILE A 45 -5.44 8.63 -2.79
C ILE A 45 -5.63 10.10 -3.15
N LYS A 46 -4.53 10.81 -3.39
CA LYS A 46 -4.59 12.25 -3.69
C LYS A 46 -5.38 12.53 -4.97
N SER A 47 -5.14 11.74 -6.01
CA SER A 47 -5.86 11.88 -7.29
C SER A 47 -7.35 11.66 -7.13
N GLY A 48 -7.74 10.64 -6.35
CA GLY A 48 -9.16 10.37 -6.09
C GLY A 48 -9.83 11.49 -5.31
N LEU A 49 -9.16 12.03 -4.30
CA LEU A 49 -9.71 13.13 -3.49
C LEU A 49 -9.81 14.44 -4.28
N LEU A 50 -8.83 14.73 -5.13
CA LEU A 50 -8.89 15.90 -6.02
C LEU A 50 -10.06 15.79 -6.99
N TYR A 51 -10.25 14.63 -7.60
CA TYR A 51 -11.31 14.40 -8.56
C TYR A 51 -12.71 14.61 -7.94
N LYS A 52 -12.86 14.24 -6.66
CA LYS A 52 -14.13 14.35 -5.93
C LYS A 52 -14.32 15.70 -5.26
N ASP A 53 -13.34 16.61 -5.36
CA ASP A 53 -13.35 17.88 -4.62
C ASP A 53 -13.56 17.69 -3.11
N ALA A 54 -12.98 16.65 -2.55
CA ALA A 54 -13.17 16.23 -1.17
C ALA A 54 -12.19 16.98 -0.24
N TYR A 55 -12.40 18.26 -0.02
CA TYR A 55 -11.44 19.15 0.65
C TYR A 55 -11.15 18.74 2.10
N LYS A 56 -12.17 18.35 2.87
CA LYS A 56 -11.97 17.93 4.27
C LYS A 56 -11.18 16.64 4.36
N GLN A 57 -11.51 15.67 3.50
CA GLN A 57 -10.78 14.40 3.44
C GLN A 57 -9.35 14.63 2.95
N MET A 58 -9.15 15.53 2.00
CA MET A 58 -7.82 15.88 1.52
C MET A 58 -6.97 16.43 2.67
N GLN A 59 -7.51 17.31 3.50
CA GLN A 59 -6.75 17.85 4.62
C GLN A 59 -6.40 16.76 5.63
N ARG A 60 -7.32 15.86 5.95
CA ARG A 60 -7.04 14.72 6.83
C ARG A 60 -5.96 13.82 6.24
N PHE A 61 -6.03 13.58 4.93
CA PHE A 61 -5.02 12.77 4.26
C PHE A 61 -3.65 13.43 4.29
N GLU A 62 -3.56 14.71 3.97
CA GLU A 62 -2.28 15.44 4.00
C GLU A 62 -1.68 15.44 5.40
N ASN A 63 -2.48 15.59 6.44
CA ASN A 63 -2.02 15.52 7.83
C ASN A 63 -1.48 14.12 8.16
N LEU A 64 -2.19 13.09 7.73
CA LEU A 64 -1.75 11.69 7.91
C LEU A 64 -0.44 11.44 7.17
N ALA A 65 -0.37 11.90 5.92
CA ALA A 65 0.82 11.72 5.08
C ALA A 65 2.05 12.39 5.69
N ALA A 66 1.88 13.59 6.25
CA ALA A 66 2.98 14.31 6.90
C ALA A 66 3.52 13.57 8.12
N ALA A 67 2.70 12.73 8.78
CA ALA A 67 3.08 11.92 9.93
C ALA A 67 3.44 10.48 9.57
N SER A 68 3.53 10.16 8.28
CA SER A 68 3.75 8.80 7.79
C SER A 68 5.08 8.67 7.06
N GLU A 69 5.54 7.43 6.90
CA GLU A 69 6.66 7.12 6.03
C GLU A 69 6.12 6.88 4.62
N ILE A 70 6.49 7.76 3.67
CA ILE A 70 6.12 7.60 2.27
C ILE A 70 7.36 7.12 1.51
N ILE A 71 7.28 5.91 0.95
CA ILE A 71 8.44 5.27 0.32
C ILE A 71 8.46 5.63 -1.16
N SER A 72 9.55 6.29 -1.58
CA SER A 72 9.77 6.70 -2.96
C SER A 72 10.18 5.52 -3.83
N TYR A 73 9.89 5.61 -5.12
CA TYR A 73 10.31 4.62 -6.12
C TYR A 73 11.76 4.87 -6.49
N ASP A 74 12.62 3.86 -6.26
CA ASP A 74 14.04 3.96 -6.54
C ASP A 74 14.51 2.81 -7.45
N LYS A 75 15.80 2.78 -7.75
CA LYS A 75 16.38 1.74 -8.61
C LYS A 75 16.21 0.34 -8.03
N ALA A 76 16.39 0.19 -6.72
CA ALA A 76 16.25 -1.12 -6.08
C ALA A 76 14.81 -1.66 -6.23
N ILE A 77 13.81 -0.80 -6.05
CA ILE A 77 12.41 -1.18 -6.25
C ILE A 77 12.14 -1.49 -7.72
N ALA A 78 12.72 -0.73 -8.65
CA ALA A 78 12.57 -0.98 -10.09
C ALA A 78 13.17 -2.33 -10.48
N ASP A 79 14.33 -2.69 -9.92
CA ASP A 79 14.95 -3.99 -10.16
C ASP A 79 14.03 -5.13 -9.67
N THR A 80 13.48 -4.99 -8.46
CA THR A 80 12.54 -5.96 -7.91
C THR A 80 11.28 -6.06 -8.77
N ALA A 81 10.71 -4.92 -9.18
CA ALA A 81 9.53 -4.89 -10.04
C ALA A 81 9.79 -5.59 -11.38
N SER A 82 10.98 -5.40 -11.97
CA SER A 82 11.35 -6.03 -13.23
C SER A 82 11.39 -7.56 -13.09
N GLN A 83 11.92 -8.07 -11.99
CA GLN A 83 11.96 -9.50 -11.72
C GLN A 83 10.56 -10.08 -11.53
N ILE A 84 9.69 -9.38 -10.81
CA ILE A 84 8.28 -9.80 -10.61
C ILE A 84 7.57 -9.83 -11.97
N TYR A 85 7.72 -8.77 -12.76
CA TYR A 85 7.10 -8.67 -14.09
C TYR A 85 7.53 -9.84 -14.97
N ASP A 86 8.83 -10.14 -15.03
CA ASP A 86 9.35 -11.26 -15.80
C ASP A 86 8.71 -12.59 -15.36
N ASN A 87 8.69 -12.85 -14.06
CA ASN A 87 8.11 -14.07 -13.51
C ASN A 87 6.63 -14.22 -13.90
N LEU A 88 5.84 -13.17 -13.68
CA LEU A 88 4.40 -13.21 -13.97
C LEU A 88 4.12 -13.37 -15.46
N ARG A 89 4.84 -12.65 -16.32
CA ARG A 89 4.64 -12.73 -17.77
C ARG A 89 4.98 -14.12 -18.30
N LYS A 90 6.04 -14.74 -17.83
CA LYS A 90 6.42 -16.11 -18.24
C LYS A 90 5.40 -17.14 -17.79
N ARG A 91 4.64 -16.85 -16.74
CA ARG A 91 3.56 -17.71 -16.25
C ARG A 91 2.20 -17.36 -16.88
N GLY A 92 2.15 -16.40 -17.80
CA GLY A 92 0.91 -15.97 -18.45
C GLY A 92 -0.01 -15.16 -17.56
N LEU A 93 0.53 -14.54 -16.51
CA LEU A 93 -0.25 -13.75 -15.55
C LEU A 93 -0.03 -12.26 -15.79
N LEU A 94 -1.10 -11.47 -15.54
CA LEU A 94 -1.09 -10.02 -15.71
C LEU A 94 -1.18 -9.33 -14.36
N ILE A 95 -0.55 -8.16 -14.27
CA ILE A 95 -0.66 -7.28 -13.11
C ILE A 95 -0.62 -5.83 -13.62
N THR A 96 -1.40 -4.94 -13.01
CA THR A 96 -1.34 -3.53 -13.38
C THR A 96 -0.03 -2.91 -12.88
N PRO A 97 0.50 -1.87 -13.56
CA PRO A 97 1.77 -1.26 -13.15
C PRO A 97 1.76 -0.76 -11.70
N ILE A 98 0.68 -0.13 -11.26
CA ILE A 98 0.60 0.38 -9.88
C ILE A 98 0.69 -0.76 -8.87
N ASP A 99 -0.08 -1.84 -9.07
CA ASP A 99 -0.03 -3.00 -8.17
C ASP A 99 1.35 -3.64 -8.17
N LEU A 100 1.97 -3.75 -9.35
CA LEU A 100 3.33 -4.26 -9.48
C LEU A 100 4.31 -3.46 -8.63
N PHE A 101 4.24 -2.12 -8.73
CA PHE A 101 5.15 -1.23 -8.03
C PHE A 101 4.90 -1.25 -6.51
N ILE A 102 3.64 -1.35 -6.08
CA ILE A 102 3.31 -1.48 -4.66
C ILE A 102 3.86 -2.80 -4.09
N GLY A 103 3.64 -3.91 -4.78
CA GLY A 103 4.17 -5.20 -4.37
C GLY A 103 5.70 -5.22 -4.32
N ALA A 104 6.34 -4.64 -5.33
CA ALA A 104 7.79 -4.53 -5.39
C ALA A 104 8.35 -3.67 -4.24
N THR A 105 7.64 -2.61 -3.88
CA THR A 105 8.03 -1.76 -2.74
C THR A 105 8.03 -2.57 -1.45
N ALA A 106 6.97 -3.34 -1.21
CA ALA A 106 6.86 -4.17 0.00
C ALA A 106 8.01 -5.19 0.08
N ILE A 107 8.31 -5.88 -1.02
CA ILE A 107 9.40 -6.87 -1.07
C ILE A 107 10.75 -6.18 -0.85
N SER A 108 11.02 -5.09 -1.57
CA SER A 108 12.30 -4.38 -1.50
C SER A 108 12.58 -3.85 -0.10
N CYS A 109 11.55 -3.40 0.61
CA CYS A 109 11.66 -2.89 1.98
C CYS A 109 11.55 -3.98 3.04
N ASN A 110 11.21 -5.21 2.65
CA ASN A 110 10.91 -6.31 3.57
C ASN A 110 9.76 -5.96 4.53
N TYR A 111 8.70 -5.35 3.99
CA TYR A 111 7.49 -5.03 4.73
C TYR A 111 6.39 -6.02 4.33
N ARG A 112 5.44 -6.24 5.26
CA ARG A 112 4.22 -6.99 4.94
C ARG A 112 3.24 -6.05 4.24
N LEU A 113 2.73 -6.48 3.08
CA LEU A 113 1.71 -5.70 2.37
C LEU A 113 0.35 -5.93 3.02
N ILE A 114 -0.31 -4.85 3.41
CA ILE A 114 -1.68 -4.91 3.92
C ILE A 114 -2.61 -4.46 2.80
N THR A 115 -3.48 -5.38 2.35
CA THR A 115 -4.34 -5.12 1.19
C THR A 115 -5.69 -5.81 1.36
N GLY A 116 -6.75 -5.21 0.83
CA GLY A 116 -8.05 -5.87 0.67
C GLY A 116 -8.20 -6.56 -0.69
N ASN A 117 -7.22 -6.40 -1.59
CA ASN A 117 -7.24 -6.94 -2.95
C ASN A 117 -6.28 -8.12 -3.10
N ILE A 118 -6.47 -9.16 -2.30
CA ILE A 118 -5.58 -10.34 -2.29
C ILE A 118 -5.39 -10.91 -3.69
N LYS A 119 -6.45 -10.94 -4.51
CA LYS A 119 -6.39 -11.49 -5.87
C LYS A 119 -5.38 -10.76 -6.77
N HIS A 120 -5.13 -9.48 -6.53
CA HIS A 120 -4.18 -8.69 -7.32
C HIS A 120 -2.73 -9.04 -6.98
N PHE A 121 -2.46 -9.53 -5.76
CA PHE A 121 -1.11 -9.70 -5.25
C PHE A 121 -0.70 -11.15 -4.99
N GLN A 122 -1.67 -12.08 -4.93
CA GLN A 122 -1.40 -13.46 -4.49
C GLN A 122 -0.41 -14.21 -5.36
N ASN A 123 -0.24 -13.82 -6.63
CA ASN A 123 0.65 -14.50 -7.57
C ASN A 123 2.08 -13.95 -7.55
N ILE A 124 2.35 -12.90 -6.78
CA ILE A 124 3.70 -12.33 -6.67
C ILE A 124 4.54 -13.22 -5.76
N PRO A 125 5.65 -13.81 -6.28
CA PRO A 125 6.50 -14.66 -5.45
C PRO A 125 7.10 -13.89 -4.29
N GLU A 126 7.22 -14.56 -3.15
CA GLU A 126 7.91 -14.05 -1.95
C GLU A 126 7.22 -12.85 -1.28
N LEU A 127 6.05 -12.42 -1.77
CA LEU A 127 5.32 -11.33 -1.14
C LEU A 127 4.62 -11.83 0.11
N ASP A 128 4.92 -11.20 1.23
CA ASP A 128 4.20 -11.38 2.50
C ASP A 128 3.03 -10.41 2.53
N TYR A 129 1.81 -10.89 2.67
CA TYR A 129 0.63 -10.02 2.64
C TYR A 129 -0.44 -10.50 3.63
N GLU A 130 -1.30 -9.57 4.02
CA GLU A 130 -2.40 -9.82 4.95
C GLU A 130 -3.55 -8.88 4.64
N ASP A 131 -4.79 -9.34 4.83
CA ASP A 131 -6.00 -8.52 4.69
C ASP A 131 -6.50 -8.09 6.06
N TRP A 132 -6.56 -6.79 6.30
CA TRP A 132 -7.08 -6.21 7.54
C TRP A 132 -8.55 -5.83 7.45
N SER A 133 -9.19 -5.98 6.29
CA SER A 133 -10.57 -5.56 6.06
C SER A 133 -11.59 -6.56 6.60
N ASN A 134 -11.17 -7.72 7.01
CA ASN A 134 -12.03 -8.77 7.55
C ASN A 134 -11.88 -8.89 9.06
#